data_8d86d087c97d0c3ed2e94342faae8332
#
_entry.id   8d86d087c97d0c3ed2e94342faae8332
#
_cell.length_a   1.000
_cell.length_b   1.000
_cell.length_c   1.000
_cell.angle_alpha   90.00
_cell.angle_beta   90.00
_cell.angle_gamma   90.00
#
_symmetry.space_group_name_H-M   'P 1'
#
loop_
_entity.id
_entity.type
_entity.pdbx_description
1 polymer ?
#
loop_
_entity_poly.entity_id
_entity_poly.type
_entity_poly.pdbx_seq_one_letter_code
_entity_poly.pdbx_strand_id
1 'polypeptide(L)'
;MQKWRVEDDGEKDAVLDIVSDKYCRKILEYTTYNPKTAVEISKMCTIPISTVYRRLQDLQDNKMLRVSGAISEDGKKYFMYKSKIKEISSSFNGDSLQVTIVPNRLTE
;
A
#
# COMPACT_ATOMS: atom_id res chain seq x y z
N MET A 1 -9.55 10.67 -14.73
CA MET A 1 -8.81 9.97 -13.68
C MET A 1 -7.50 10.67 -13.42
N GLN A 2 -7.23 10.95 -12.15
CA GLN A 2 -6.01 11.64 -11.75
C GLN A 2 -4.84 10.68 -11.71
N LYS A 3 -3.66 11.16 -12.14
CA LYS A 3 -2.42 10.41 -11.95
C LYS A 3 -1.27 11.39 -11.87
N TRP A 4 -0.20 10.99 -11.18
CA TRP A 4 0.95 11.85 -11.09
C TRP A 4 2.24 11.06 -11.36
N ARG A 5 3.24 11.80 -11.84
CA ARG A 5 4.56 11.24 -12.09
C ARG A 5 5.43 11.44 -10.86
N VAL A 6 6.15 10.39 -10.49
CA VAL A 6 7.12 10.48 -9.42
C VAL A 6 8.38 11.10 -10.00
N GLU A 7 8.85 12.22 -9.42
CA GLU A 7 9.97 12.97 -10.00
C GLU A 7 11.30 12.64 -9.35
N ASP A 8 11.30 12.41 -8.03
CA ASP A 8 12.53 12.15 -7.29
C ASP A 8 13.04 10.74 -7.54
N ASP A 9 14.33 10.61 -7.89
CA ASP A 9 14.91 9.30 -8.21
C ASP A 9 14.88 8.34 -7.03
N GLY A 10 15.12 8.84 -5.82
CA GLY A 10 15.02 8.00 -4.63
C GLY A 10 13.61 7.48 -4.41
N GLU A 11 12.61 8.31 -4.66
CA GLU A 11 11.21 7.89 -4.55
C GLU A 11 10.84 6.88 -5.63
N LYS A 12 11.38 7.04 -6.84
CA LYS A 12 11.15 6.05 -7.89
C LYS A 12 11.64 4.68 -7.47
N ASP A 13 12.85 4.63 -6.92
CA ASP A 13 13.44 3.38 -6.45
C ASP A 13 12.60 2.77 -5.32
N ALA A 14 12.12 3.60 -4.40
CA ALA A 14 11.29 3.11 -3.29
C ALA A 14 9.97 2.53 -3.81
N VAL A 15 9.34 3.18 -4.78
CA VAL A 15 8.10 2.66 -5.38
C VAL A 15 8.35 1.33 -6.07
N LEU A 16 9.46 1.20 -6.80
CA LEU A 16 9.78 -0.04 -7.48
C LEU A 16 10.08 -1.16 -6.49
N ASP A 17 10.76 -0.85 -5.38
CA ASP A 17 11.02 -1.85 -4.34
C ASP A 17 9.71 -2.40 -3.78
N ILE A 18 8.73 -1.54 -3.56
CA ILE A 18 7.43 -1.97 -3.06
C ILE A 18 6.71 -2.84 -4.08
N VAL A 19 6.69 -2.41 -5.34
CA VAL A 19 6.00 -3.16 -6.39
C VAL A 19 6.66 -4.51 -6.64
N SER A 20 7.98 -4.60 -6.47
CA SER A 20 8.69 -5.85 -6.67
C SER A 20 8.44 -6.85 -5.54
N ASP A 21 7.98 -6.40 -4.38
CA ASP A 21 7.73 -7.27 -3.24
C ASP A 21 6.33 -7.86 -3.31
N LYS A 22 6.24 -9.19 -3.37
CA LYS A 22 4.94 -9.87 -3.53
C LYS A 22 4.01 -9.63 -2.35
N TYR A 23 4.54 -9.49 -1.15
CA TYR A 23 3.70 -9.27 0.03
C TYR A 23 3.10 -7.86 0.02
N CYS A 24 3.89 -6.86 -0.35
CA CYS A 24 3.38 -5.50 -0.49
C CYS A 24 2.27 -5.44 -1.54
N ARG A 25 2.46 -6.11 -2.68
CA ARG A 25 1.43 -6.15 -3.71
C ARG A 25 0.15 -6.80 -3.21
N LYS A 26 0.27 -7.92 -2.48
CA LYS A 26 -0.91 -8.60 -1.94
C LYS A 26 -1.66 -7.73 -0.96
N ILE A 27 -0.94 -7.01 -0.10
CA ILE A 27 -1.57 -6.12 0.87
C ILE A 27 -2.30 -4.98 0.16
N LEU A 28 -1.67 -4.36 -0.82
CA LEU A 28 -2.30 -3.29 -1.58
C LEU A 28 -3.55 -3.79 -2.31
N GLU A 29 -3.47 -4.96 -2.95
CA GLU A 29 -4.62 -5.56 -3.63
C GLU A 29 -5.79 -5.79 -2.67
N TYR A 30 -5.50 -6.39 -1.53
CA TYR A 30 -6.54 -6.78 -0.59
C TYR A 30 -7.20 -5.58 0.08
N THR A 31 -6.49 -4.45 0.17
CA THR A 31 -6.99 -3.26 0.84
C THR A 31 -7.46 -2.17 -0.13
N THR A 32 -7.55 -2.49 -1.42
CA THR A 32 -7.91 -1.49 -2.44
C THR A 32 -9.34 -0.98 -2.26
N TYR A 33 -10.28 -1.87 -1.99
CA TYR A 33 -11.69 -1.49 -1.98
C TYR A 33 -12.24 -1.29 -0.58
N ASN A 34 -11.76 -2.05 0.40
CA ASN A 34 -12.24 -1.96 1.77
C ASN A 34 -11.08 -1.95 2.75
N PRO A 35 -11.17 -1.15 3.83
CA PRO A 35 -10.14 -1.19 4.87
C PRO A 35 -10.09 -2.56 5.54
N LYS A 36 -8.91 -2.98 5.94
CA LYS A 36 -8.70 -4.29 6.55
C LYS A 36 -7.77 -4.17 7.75
N THR A 37 -7.96 -5.04 8.73
CA THR A 37 -7.05 -5.12 9.88
C THR A 37 -5.83 -5.95 9.50
N ALA A 38 -4.76 -5.83 10.29
CA ALA A 38 -3.55 -6.63 10.07
C ALA A 38 -3.85 -8.13 10.16
N VAL A 39 -4.71 -8.52 11.11
CA VAL A 39 -5.07 -9.93 11.29
C VAL A 39 -5.81 -10.47 10.05
N GLU A 40 -6.75 -9.68 9.53
CA GLU A 40 -7.46 -10.07 8.30
C GLU A 40 -6.50 -10.22 7.13
N ILE A 41 -5.57 -9.27 6.98
CA ILE A 41 -4.58 -9.34 5.92
C ILE A 41 -3.73 -10.61 6.06
N SER A 42 -3.26 -10.89 7.26
CA SER A 42 -2.45 -12.07 7.51
C SER A 42 -3.17 -13.34 7.12
N LYS A 43 -4.43 -13.48 7.53
CA LYS A 43 -5.20 -14.69 7.27
C LYS A 43 -5.57 -14.82 5.79
N MET A 44 -6.10 -13.76 5.19
CA MET A 44 -6.61 -13.83 3.84
C MET A 44 -5.52 -13.88 2.78
N CYS A 45 -4.39 -13.22 3.05
CA CYS A 45 -3.27 -13.21 2.11
C CYS A 45 -2.25 -14.30 2.39
N THR A 46 -2.45 -15.05 3.47
CA THR A 46 -1.54 -16.12 3.90
C THR A 46 -0.13 -15.59 4.08
N ILE A 47 -0.02 -14.53 4.89
CA ILE A 47 1.26 -13.89 5.21
C ILE A 47 1.46 -13.96 6.72
N PRO A 48 2.64 -14.36 7.20
CA PRO A 48 2.89 -14.35 8.65
C PRO A 48 2.64 -12.97 9.23
N ILE A 49 2.04 -12.91 10.41
CA ILE A 49 1.61 -11.64 11.00
C ILE A 49 2.78 -10.67 11.21
N SER A 50 3.95 -11.18 11.58
CA SER A 50 5.12 -10.30 11.76
C SER A 50 5.55 -9.68 10.44
N THR A 51 5.43 -10.42 9.35
CA THR A 51 5.73 -9.90 8.02
C THR A 51 4.70 -8.86 7.61
N VAL A 52 3.42 -9.09 7.94
CA VAL A 52 2.37 -8.11 7.66
C VAL A 52 2.71 -6.78 8.31
N TYR A 53 3.02 -6.78 9.61
CA TYR A 53 3.32 -5.53 10.31
C TYR A 53 4.53 -4.82 9.71
N ARG A 54 5.56 -5.56 9.33
CA ARG A 54 6.73 -4.94 8.72
C ARG A 54 6.41 -4.31 7.36
N ARG A 55 5.64 -5.03 6.54
CA ARG A 55 5.25 -4.50 5.23
C ARG A 55 4.28 -3.34 5.35
N LEU A 56 3.37 -3.38 6.34
CA LEU A 56 2.48 -2.25 6.59
C LEU A 56 3.29 -0.99 6.92
N GLN A 57 4.35 -1.14 7.71
CA GLN A 57 5.20 -0.01 8.05
C GLN A 57 5.91 0.53 6.80
N ASP A 58 6.43 -0.35 5.95
CA ASP A 58 7.08 0.07 4.71
C ASP A 58 6.11 0.84 3.83
N LEU A 59 4.88 0.34 3.71
CA LEU A 59 3.87 0.99 2.89
C LEU A 59 3.45 2.34 3.45
N GLN A 60 3.34 2.44 4.78
CA GLN A 60 3.03 3.71 5.43
C GLN A 60 4.16 4.73 5.25
N ASP A 61 5.40 4.28 5.39
CA ASP A 61 6.56 5.15 5.24
C ASP A 61 6.62 5.73 3.83
N ASN A 62 6.09 5.00 2.85
CA ASN A 62 6.03 5.46 1.47
C ASN A 62 4.69 6.07 1.10
N LYS A 63 3.86 6.36 2.10
CA LYS A 63 2.59 7.08 1.94
C LYS A 63 1.61 6.36 1.01
N MET A 64 1.62 5.04 1.04
CA MET A 64 0.76 4.23 0.18
C MET A 64 -0.45 3.65 0.89
N LEU A 65 -0.54 3.82 2.21
CA LEU A 65 -1.67 3.33 3.00
C LEU A 65 -2.29 4.44 3.80
N ARG A 66 -3.61 4.42 3.87
CA ARG A 66 -4.38 5.20 4.82
C ARG A 66 -4.67 4.32 6.03
N VAL A 67 -4.37 4.84 7.21
CA VAL A 67 -4.59 4.11 8.47
C VAL A 67 -5.68 4.83 9.24
N SER A 68 -6.69 4.08 9.70
CA SER A 68 -7.74 4.62 10.52
C SER A 68 -7.87 3.80 11.79
N GLY A 69 -8.23 4.45 12.90
CA GLY A 69 -8.46 3.77 14.16
C GLY A 69 -9.93 3.46 14.35
N ALA A 70 -10.19 2.38 15.07
CA ALA A 70 -11.54 1.98 15.43
C ALA A 70 -11.51 1.36 16.82
N ILE A 71 -12.69 1.26 17.44
CA ILE A 71 -12.81 0.68 18.77
C ILE A 71 -13.80 -0.47 18.68
N SER A 72 -13.37 -1.65 19.15
CA SER A 72 -14.22 -2.84 19.15
C SER A 72 -15.29 -2.74 20.22
N GLU A 73 -16.24 -3.68 20.21
CA GLU A 73 -17.33 -3.70 21.19
C GLU A 73 -16.84 -3.81 22.62
N ASP A 74 -15.71 -4.49 22.82
CA ASP A 74 -15.13 -4.65 24.16
C ASP A 74 -14.19 -3.50 24.54
N GLY A 75 -14.18 -2.41 23.75
CA GLY A 75 -13.43 -1.21 24.08
C GLY A 75 -11.98 -1.21 23.65
N LYS A 76 -11.54 -2.22 22.90
CA LYS A 76 -10.16 -2.30 22.47
C LYS A 76 -9.95 -1.52 21.15
N LYS A 77 -8.86 -0.78 21.09
CA LYS A 77 -8.51 -0.02 19.92
C LYS A 77 -7.83 -0.94 18.90
N TYR A 78 -8.18 -0.76 17.62
CA TYR A 78 -7.51 -1.47 16.54
C TYR A 78 -7.39 -0.55 15.34
N PHE A 79 -6.55 -0.95 14.37
CA PHE A 79 -6.28 -0.14 13.19
C PHE A 79 -6.72 -0.87 11.94
N MET A 80 -7.18 -0.07 10.97
CA MET A 80 -7.57 -0.57 9.66
C MET A 80 -6.75 0.15 8.60
N TYR A 81 -6.42 -0.57 7.54
CA TYR A 81 -5.52 -0.11 6.49
C TYR A 81 -6.21 -0.16 5.15
N LYS A 82 -6.08 0.90 4.38
CA LYS A 82 -6.65 0.96 3.04
C LYS A 82 -5.60 1.51 2.08
N SER A 83 -5.48 0.88 0.90
CA SER A 83 -4.53 1.32 -0.11
C SER A 83 -4.88 2.71 -0.63
N LYS A 84 -3.89 3.58 -0.70
CA LYS A 84 -4.03 4.90 -1.33
C LYS A 84 -3.69 4.83 -2.83
N ILE A 85 -3.31 3.64 -3.31
CA ILE A 85 -2.81 3.46 -4.67
C ILE A 85 -3.79 2.58 -5.45
N LYS A 86 -4.19 3.06 -6.62
CA LYS A 86 -5.01 2.28 -7.55
C LYS A 86 -4.13 1.59 -8.57
N GLU A 87 -3.09 2.26 -9.04
CA GLU A 87 -2.27 1.73 -10.10
C GLU A 87 -0.88 2.33 -10.04
N ILE A 88 0.13 1.54 -10.34
CA ILE A 88 1.51 1.99 -10.48
C ILE A 88 2.00 1.52 -11.85
N SER A 89 2.57 2.43 -12.63
CA SER A 89 3.16 2.11 -13.93
C SER A 89 4.61 2.55 -13.94
N SER A 90 5.47 1.76 -14.56
CA SER A 90 6.86 2.14 -14.72
C SER A 90 7.33 1.77 -16.12
N SER A 91 8.27 2.56 -16.65
CA SER A 91 8.87 2.27 -17.93
C SER A 91 10.30 2.80 -17.97
N PHE A 92 11.16 2.07 -18.64
CA PHE A 92 12.54 2.47 -18.88
C PHE A 92 12.80 2.47 -20.38
N ASN A 93 13.22 3.62 -20.90
CA ASN A 93 13.40 3.76 -22.35
C ASN A 93 14.88 3.83 -22.77
N GLY A 94 15.77 3.39 -21.88
CA GLY A 94 17.22 3.43 -22.17
C GLY A 94 17.87 4.74 -21.75
N ASP A 95 17.06 5.74 -21.43
CA ASP A 95 17.55 7.06 -21.06
C ASP A 95 17.11 7.43 -19.64
N SER A 96 15.86 7.14 -19.31
CA SER A 96 15.34 7.46 -18.00
C SER A 96 14.27 6.49 -17.58
N LEU A 97 14.08 6.38 -16.26
CA LEU A 97 13.02 5.61 -15.66
C LEU A 97 11.85 6.54 -15.34
N GLN A 98 10.66 6.15 -15.75
CA GLN A 98 9.45 6.89 -15.44
C GLN A 98 8.55 6.04 -14.54
N VAL A 99 8.03 6.65 -13.49
CA VAL A 99 7.10 6.00 -12.56
C VAL A 99 5.89 6.90 -12.41
N THR A 100 4.71 6.33 -12.62
CA THR A 100 3.45 7.05 -12.56
C THR A 100 2.52 6.36 -11.58
N ILE A 101 1.80 7.12 -10.77
CA ILE A 101 0.88 6.60 -9.77
C ILE A 101 -0.52 7.14 -10.04
N VAL A 102 -1.50 6.23 -10.03
CA VAL A 102 -2.91 6.60 -10.05
C VAL A 102 -3.44 6.40 -8.63
N PRO A 103 -3.96 7.47 -7.99
CA PRO A 103 -4.43 7.36 -6.62
C PRO A 103 -5.74 6.59 -6.54
N ASN A 104 -5.95 5.93 -5.41
CA ASN A 104 -7.17 5.23 -5.12
C ASN A 104 -8.18 6.20 -4.50
N ARG A 105 -9.46 5.90 -4.66
CA ARG A 105 -10.52 6.62 -3.96
C ARG A 105 -10.52 6.22 -2.50
N LEU A 106 -10.51 7.20 -1.61
CA LEU A 106 -10.55 6.95 -0.18
C LEU A 106 -11.87 7.34 0.46
N THR A 107 -12.73 8.03 -0.31
CA THR A 107 -14.06 8.40 0.18
C THR A 107 -15.06 7.30 -0.11
N GLU A 108 -16.06 7.23 0.74
CA GLU A 108 -17.15 6.24 0.62
C GLU A 108 -18.25 6.68 -0.32
#